data_c10ec648216a4101d7545b94908e42ec
#
_entry.id   c10ec648216a4101d7545b94908e42ec
#
_cell.length_a   1.000
_cell.length_b   1.000
_cell.length_c   1.000
_cell.angle_alpha   90.00
_cell.angle_beta   90.00
_cell.angle_gamma   90.00
#
_symmetry.space_group_name_H-M   'P 1'
#
loop_
_entity.id
_entity.type
_entity.pdbx_description
1 polymer ?
#
loop_
_entity_poly.entity_id
_entity_poly.type
_entity_poly.pdbx_seq_one_letter_code
_entity_poly.pdbx_strand_id
1 'polypeptide(L)'
;MDSVYLRMVAALPATEGHVSNTATGGASANTLTPQVRSALAKVPAPALAIIQTVDNDIQCDAANVKSVGASVADALAVIHDASPNTKILVVGQLGRPSVTFVKDLVAHDATKKQGLTWDDDCTFYDAQGMLHEAGFRKLTAAIDAYEAETARVCAAVPNCATDGGVRRAWVDKIDLFSPVDDGHLNKQGQAAEAEQIWPVVQRLVGA
;
A
#
# COMPACT_ATOMS: atom_id res chain seq x y z
N MET A 1 13.06 14.60 -6.77
CA MET A 1 12.28 13.64 -5.94
C MET A 1 12.63 12.27 -6.47
N ASP A 2 12.97 11.31 -5.65
CA ASP A 2 13.15 9.92 -6.08
C ASP A 2 11.79 9.20 -6.13
N SER A 3 11.61 8.28 -7.06
CA SER A 3 10.38 7.48 -7.20
C SER A 3 10.66 6.22 -8.01
N VAL A 4 9.79 5.23 -7.90
CA VAL A 4 9.87 4.02 -8.74
C VAL A 4 9.90 4.38 -10.23
N TYR A 5 9.09 5.36 -10.67
CA TYR A 5 9.10 5.79 -12.07
C TYR A 5 10.46 6.34 -12.51
N LEU A 6 11.09 7.22 -11.74
CA LEU A 6 12.41 7.76 -12.10
C LEU A 6 13.49 6.68 -12.12
N ARG A 7 13.42 5.72 -11.22
CA ARG A 7 14.30 4.54 -11.22
C ARG A 7 14.05 3.64 -12.43
N MET A 8 12.78 3.49 -12.84
CA MET A 8 12.42 2.79 -14.08
C MET A 8 13.01 3.48 -15.32
N VAL A 9 12.88 4.81 -15.41
CA VAL A 9 13.47 5.58 -16.53
C VAL A 9 14.99 5.42 -16.58
N ALA A 10 15.67 5.46 -15.42
CA ALA A 10 17.11 5.26 -15.36
C ALA A 10 17.54 3.85 -15.81
N ALA A 11 16.78 2.82 -15.46
CA ALA A 11 17.07 1.42 -15.81
C ALA A 11 16.60 1.04 -17.23
N LEU A 12 15.47 1.58 -17.65
CA LEU A 12 14.79 1.33 -18.92
C LEU A 12 14.38 2.64 -19.58
N PRO A 13 15.30 3.36 -20.27
CA PRO A 13 15.04 4.71 -20.81
C PRO A 13 13.81 4.81 -21.74
N ALA A 14 13.43 3.72 -22.39
CA ALA A 14 12.22 3.66 -23.21
C ALA A 14 10.91 3.90 -22.43
N THR A 15 10.95 3.91 -21.10
CA THR A 15 9.79 4.21 -20.26
C THR A 15 9.60 5.71 -20.00
N GLU A 16 10.53 6.56 -20.43
CA GLU A 16 10.43 8.00 -20.25
C GLU A 16 9.19 8.58 -20.92
N GLY A 17 8.41 9.36 -20.15
CA GLY A 17 7.15 9.95 -20.61
C GLY A 17 5.95 8.98 -20.59
N HIS A 18 6.18 7.68 -20.42
CA HIS A 18 5.13 6.65 -20.39
C HIS A 18 4.71 6.33 -18.96
N VAL A 19 4.04 7.25 -18.30
CA VAL A 19 3.56 7.10 -16.93
C VAL A 19 2.10 7.54 -16.77
N SER A 20 1.34 6.79 -16.01
CA SER A 20 0.00 7.20 -15.57
C SER A 20 -0.15 6.90 -14.08
N ASN A 21 -0.49 7.93 -13.31
CA ASN A 21 -0.91 7.79 -11.93
C ASN A 21 -2.39 8.12 -11.84
N THR A 22 -3.20 7.14 -11.47
CA THR A 22 -4.65 7.25 -11.28
C THR A 22 -5.07 6.96 -9.85
N ALA A 23 -4.10 6.86 -8.94
CA ALA A 23 -4.37 6.72 -7.51
C ALA A 23 -5.16 7.93 -6.99
N THR A 24 -6.14 7.66 -6.13
CA THR A 24 -7.02 8.67 -5.55
C THR A 24 -6.99 8.54 -4.04
N GLY A 25 -6.75 9.64 -3.33
CA GLY A 25 -6.78 9.66 -1.86
C GLY A 25 -8.15 9.21 -1.34
N GLY A 26 -8.15 8.39 -0.29
CA GLY A 26 -9.38 7.83 0.30
C GLY A 26 -10.07 6.74 -0.53
N ALA A 27 -9.47 6.30 -1.64
CA ALA A 27 -10.07 5.28 -2.50
C ALA A 27 -10.03 3.89 -1.85
N SER A 28 -11.13 3.15 -1.96
CA SER A 28 -11.24 1.74 -1.57
C SER A 28 -11.01 0.82 -2.77
N ALA A 29 -10.79 -0.47 -2.53
CA ALA A 29 -10.49 -1.47 -3.54
C ALA A 29 -11.55 -1.58 -4.64
N ASN A 30 -12.83 -1.30 -4.35
CA ASN A 30 -13.91 -1.29 -5.33
C ASN A 30 -13.74 -0.22 -6.42
N THR A 31 -12.85 0.76 -6.25
CA THR A 31 -12.52 1.80 -7.23
C THR A 31 -11.32 1.44 -8.12
N LEU A 32 -10.63 0.32 -7.88
CA LEU A 32 -9.43 -0.07 -8.62
C LEU A 32 -9.72 -0.28 -10.12
N THR A 33 -10.78 -1.01 -10.46
CA THR A 33 -11.10 -1.31 -11.86
C THR A 33 -11.26 -0.04 -12.73
N PRO A 34 -12.05 0.99 -12.35
CA PRO A 34 -12.09 2.23 -13.12
C PRO A 34 -10.75 2.98 -13.15
N GLN A 35 -9.96 2.96 -12.08
CA GLN A 35 -8.62 3.56 -12.07
C GLN A 35 -7.69 2.86 -13.06
N VAL A 36 -7.67 1.52 -13.08
CA VAL A 36 -6.90 0.70 -14.03
C VAL A 36 -7.31 1.02 -15.47
N ARG A 37 -8.60 1.05 -15.78
CA ARG A 37 -9.10 1.41 -17.13
C ARG A 37 -8.63 2.81 -17.55
N SER A 38 -8.68 3.78 -16.64
CA SER A 38 -8.20 5.14 -16.90
C SER A 38 -6.68 5.18 -17.14
N ALA A 39 -5.91 4.39 -16.39
CA ALA A 39 -4.46 4.28 -16.58
C ALA A 39 -4.10 3.66 -17.94
N LEU A 40 -4.74 2.54 -18.29
CA LEU A 40 -4.54 1.84 -19.56
C LEU A 40 -4.96 2.66 -20.77
N ALA A 41 -5.98 3.53 -20.64
CA ALA A 41 -6.35 4.47 -21.71
C ALA A 41 -5.23 5.47 -22.04
N LYS A 42 -4.35 5.79 -21.08
CA LYS A 42 -3.19 6.69 -21.27
C LYS A 42 -1.92 5.92 -21.64
N VAL A 43 -1.72 4.75 -21.07
CA VAL A 43 -0.55 3.88 -21.29
C VAL A 43 -1.08 2.46 -21.56
N PRO A 44 -1.41 2.10 -22.82
CA PRO A 44 -2.12 0.86 -23.16
C PRO A 44 -1.34 -0.44 -22.90
N ALA A 45 -0.01 -0.37 -22.91
CA ALA A 45 0.86 -1.53 -22.72
C ALA A 45 2.01 -1.17 -21.75
N PRO A 46 1.73 -0.94 -20.46
CA PRO A 46 2.76 -0.56 -19.52
C PRO A 46 3.72 -1.73 -19.26
N ALA A 47 5.00 -1.44 -19.10
CA ALA A 47 5.98 -2.43 -18.66
C ALA A 47 5.70 -2.93 -17.24
N LEU A 48 5.17 -2.05 -16.39
CA LEU A 48 4.85 -2.31 -14.99
C LEU A 48 3.54 -1.60 -14.60
N ALA A 49 2.67 -2.32 -13.91
CA ALA A 49 1.55 -1.77 -13.16
C ALA A 49 1.77 -2.04 -11.67
N ILE A 50 1.64 -1.01 -10.83
CA ILE A 50 1.72 -1.14 -9.37
C ILE A 50 0.33 -0.90 -8.81
N ILE A 51 -0.17 -1.87 -8.05
CA ILE A 51 -1.44 -1.81 -7.33
C ILE A 51 -1.14 -1.70 -5.84
N GLN A 52 -1.60 -0.62 -5.24
CA GLN A 52 -1.62 -0.43 -3.80
C GLN A 52 -3.07 -0.17 -3.36
N THR A 53 -3.53 -0.97 -2.42
CA THR A 53 -4.87 -0.83 -1.85
C THR A 53 -4.87 -1.42 -0.44
N VAL A 54 -6.00 -1.54 0.15
CA VAL A 54 -6.43 -2.04 1.45
C VAL A 54 -6.49 -1.00 2.56
N ASP A 55 -5.71 0.06 2.54
CA ASP A 55 -5.66 1.08 3.58
C ASP A 55 -7.05 1.55 4.04
N ASN A 56 -7.86 1.98 3.05
CA ASN A 56 -9.21 2.49 3.30
C ASN A 56 -10.28 1.40 3.43
N ASP A 57 -9.90 0.13 3.28
CA ASP A 57 -10.80 -1.02 3.37
C ASP A 57 -10.65 -1.78 4.68
N ILE A 58 -9.57 -1.51 5.46
CA ILE A 58 -9.25 -2.25 6.67
C ILE A 58 -10.37 -2.12 7.69
N GLN A 59 -10.95 -3.25 8.06
CA GLN A 59 -11.87 -3.41 9.19
C GLN A 59 -11.19 -4.26 10.25
N CYS A 60 -11.42 -3.93 11.52
CA CYS A 60 -10.80 -4.60 12.65
C CYS A 60 -11.04 -6.12 12.70
N ASP A 61 -12.21 -6.56 12.24
CA ASP A 61 -12.61 -7.97 12.14
C ASP A 61 -12.29 -8.60 10.78
N ALA A 62 -11.74 -7.83 9.84
CA ALA A 62 -11.46 -8.24 8.47
C ALA A 62 -12.69 -8.83 7.73
N ALA A 63 -13.92 -8.42 8.10
CA ALA A 63 -15.14 -9.01 7.59
C ALA A 63 -15.29 -8.87 6.07
N ASN A 64 -14.75 -7.79 5.48
CA ASN A 64 -14.84 -7.52 4.05
C ASN A 64 -13.64 -8.05 3.24
N VAL A 65 -12.70 -8.80 3.82
CA VAL A 65 -11.47 -9.26 3.17
C VAL A 65 -11.71 -9.96 1.83
N LYS A 66 -12.77 -10.76 1.73
CA LYS A 66 -13.10 -11.46 0.49
C LYS A 66 -13.62 -10.54 -0.61
N SER A 67 -14.40 -9.52 -0.27
CA SER A 67 -14.87 -8.52 -1.24
C SER A 67 -13.74 -7.63 -1.74
N VAL A 68 -12.79 -7.28 -0.86
CA VAL A 68 -11.55 -6.59 -1.24
C VAL A 68 -10.74 -7.45 -2.20
N GLY A 69 -10.52 -8.73 -1.88
CA GLY A 69 -9.85 -9.67 -2.77
C GLY A 69 -10.52 -9.79 -4.14
N ALA A 70 -11.86 -9.84 -4.20
CA ALA A 70 -12.60 -9.86 -5.45
C ALA A 70 -12.36 -8.59 -6.29
N SER A 71 -12.42 -7.41 -5.66
CA SER A 71 -12.15 -6.13 -6.34
C SER A 71 -10.72 -6.05 -6.89
N VAL A 72 -9.75 -6.57 -6.16
CA VAL A 72 -8.35 -6.67 -6.63
C VAL A 72 -8.27 -7.64 -7.81
N ALA A 73 -8.89 -8.83 -7.71
CA ALA A 73 -8.89 -9.81 -8.79
C ALA A 73 -9.48 -9.23 -10.10
N ASP A 74 -10.59 -8.49 -10.02
CA ASP A 74 -11.20 -7.82 -11.16
C ASP A 74 -10.26 -6.81 -11.81
N ALA A 75 -9.56 -6.00 -11.00
CA ALA A 75 -8.59 -5.04 -11.50
C ALA A 75 -7.39 -5.72 -12.19
N LEU A 76 -6.86 -6.80 -11.60
CA LEU A 76 -5.77 -7.60 -12.16
C LEU A 76 -6.17 -8.25 -13.49
N ALA A 77 -7.39 -8.79 -13.58
CA ALA A 77 -7.94 -9.35 -14.81
C ALA A 77 -8.00 -8.32 -15.92
N VAL A 78 -8.48 -7.10 -15.63
CA VAL A 78 -8.51 -6.00 -16.63
C VAL A 78 -7.11 -5.65 -17.14
N ILE A 79 -6.08 -5.65 -16.30
CA ILE A 79 -4.71 -5.40 -16.74
C ILE A 79 -4.24 -6.54 -17.64
N HIS A 80 -4.42 -7.79 -17.20
CA HIS A 80 -3.98 -8.96 -17.92
C HIS A 80 -4.65 -9.09 -19.29
N ASP A 81 -5.96 -8.90 -19.36
CA ASP A 81 -6.74 -8.99 -20.60
C ASP A 81 -6.35 -7.91 -21.63
N ALA A 82 -6.10 -6.68 -21.13
CA ALA A 82 -5.71 -5.57 -22.00
C ALA A 82 -4.23 -5.64 -22.42
N SER A 83 -3.36 -6.13 -21.56
CA SER A 83 -1.90 -6.18 -21.78
C SER A 83 -1.27 -7.39 -21.09
N PRO A 84 -1.32 -8.59 -21.69
CA PRO A 84 -0.87 -9.84 -21.06
C PRO A 84 0.60 -9.88 -20.66
N ASN A 85 1.43 -9.02 -21.24
CA ASN A 85 2.87 -8.95 -20.96
C ASN A 85 3.22 -7.97 -19.84
N THR A 86 2.28 -7.14 -19.38
CA THR A 86 2.48 -6.22 -18.27
C THR A 86 2.89 -6.98 -17.02
N LYS A 87 3.97 -6.56 -16.38
CA LYS A 87 4.32 -7.03 -15.04
C LYS A 87 3.44 -6.31 -14.03
N ILE A 88 2.85 -7.05 -13.11
CA ILE A 88 1.95 -6.51 -12.11
C ILE A 88 2.58 -6.70 -10.74
N LEU A 89 2.73 -5.62 -9.98
CA LEU A 89 3.20 -5.64 -8.61
C LEU A 89 2.07 -5.22 -7.68
N VAL A 90 1.61 -6.13 -6.85
CA VAL A 90 0.70 -5.83 -5.74
C VAL A 90 1.53 -5.57 -4.50
N VAL A 91 1.49 -4.36 -3.99
CA VAL A 91 2.26 -3.97 -2.79
C VAL A 91 1.39 -4.07 -1.55
N GLY A 92 1.98 -4.56 -0.48
CA GLY A 92 1.36 -4.66 0.84
C GLY A 92 1.27 -3.31 1.54
N GLN A 93 0.68 -3.33 2.74
CA GLN A 93 0.60 -2.17 3.62
C GLN A 93 1.99 -1.76 4.11
N LEU A 94 2.20 -0.45 4.24
CA LEU A 94 3.45 0.10 4.74
C LEU A 94 3.57 -0.14 6.25
N GLY A 95 4.56 -0.93 6.65
CA GLY A 95 4.78 -1.27 8.05
C GLY A 95 3.66 -2.08 8.70
N ARG A 96 3.66 -2.05 10.00
CA ARG A 96 2.62 -2.60 10.88
C ARG A 96 2.42 -1.66 12.06
N PRO A 97 1.25 -1.66 12.70
CA PRO A 97 1.02 -0.86 13.89
C PRO A 97 2.14 -1.04 14.92
N SER A 98 2.77 0.05 15.29
CA SER A 98 3.94 0.07 16.17
C SER A 98 3.66 0.88 17.43
N VAL A 99 3.83 0.23 18.59
CA VAL A 99 3.73 0.91 19.90
C VAL A 99 4.73 2.07 20.00
N THR A 100 5.95 1.87 19.48
CA THR A 100 6.99 2.91 19.50
C THR A 100 6.56 4.11 18.66
N PHE A 101 6.13 3.89 17.42
CA PHE A 101 5.67 4.99 16.56
C PHE A 101 4.49 5.76 17.16
N VAL A 102 3.49 5.05 17.69
CA VAL A 102 2.33 5.68 18.32
C VAL A 102 2.73 6.52 19.54
N LYS A 103 3.68 6.05 20.36
CA LYS A 103 4.23 6.83 21.48
C LYS A 103 4.98 8.07 21.01
N ASP A 104 5.81 7.94 19.99
CA ASP A 104 6.58 9.06 19.43
C ASP A 104 5.65 10.10 18.81
N LEU A 105 4.60 9.67 18.10
CA LEU A 105 3.58 10.55 17.54
C LEU A 105 2.86 11.36 18.63
N VAL A 106 2.40 10.71 19.71
CA VAL A 106 1.72 11.39 20.82
C VAL A 106 2.70 12.25 21.63
N ALA A 107 3.97 11.87 21.74
CA ALA A 107 4.99 12.71 22.37
C ALA A 107 5.30 13.96 21.53
N HIS A 108 5.23 13.85 20.21
CA HIS A 108 5.41 14.97 19.29
C HIS A 108 4.18 15.91 19.30
N ASP A 109 2.98 15.35 19.28
CA ASP A 109 1.71 16.08 19.35
C ASP A 109 0.67 15.30 20.19
N ALA A 110 0.46 15.76 21.42
CA ALA A 110 -0.46 15.11 22.36
C ALA A 110 -1.92 15.09 21.86
N THR A 111 -2.31 15.99 20.95
CA THR A 111 -3.67 16.02 20.39
C THR A 111 -3.97 14.80 19.50
N LYS A 112 -2.94 14.17 18.95
CA LYS A 112 -3.07 12.97 18.13
C LYS A 112 -3.64 11.77 18.89
N LYS A 113 -3.46 11.73 20.22
CA LYS A 113 -4.00 10.64 21.05
C LYS A 113 -5.51 10.46 20.86
N GLN A 114 -6.27 11.54 20.68
CA GLN A 114 -7.71 11.46 20.46
C GLN A 114 -8.04 10.71 19.16
N GLY A 115 -7.31 10.96 18.08
CA GLY A 115 -7.49 10.27 16.80
C GLY A 115 -7.01 8.81 16.80
N LEU A 116 -6.30 8.37 17.86
CA LEU A 116 -5.80 7.01 18.05
C LEU A 116 -6.63 6.21 19.06
N THR A 117 -7.73 6.81 19.55
CA THR A 117 -8.69 6.22 20.48
C THR A 117 -10.04 6.18 19.78
N TRP A 118 -10.51 5.01 19.42
CA TRP A 118 -11.81 4.80 18.77
C TRP A 118 -12.52 3.61 19.39
N ASP A 119 -13.75 3.43 19.02
CA ASP A 119 -14.68 2.55 19.72
C ASP A 119 -14.74 1.16 19.08
N ASP A 120 -13.56 0.52 18.93
CA ASP A 120 -13.45 -0.89 18.51
C ASP A 120 -12.23 -1.58 19.14
N ASP A 121 -12.12 -2.87 18.91
CA ASP A 121 -11.07 -3.71 19.48
C ASP A 121 -9.66 -3.46 18.90
N CYS A 122 -9.53 -2.65 17.84
CA CYS A 122 -8.26 -2.32 17.20
C CYS A 122 -7.68 -0.97 17.65
N THR A 123 -8.36 -0.27 18.56
CA THR A 123 -7.89 1.02 19.11
C THR A 123 -6.48 0.90 19.71
N PHE A 124 -5.68 1.98 19.60
CA PHE A 124 -4.33 2.01 20.17
C PHE A 124 -4.28 2.46 21.62
N TYR A 125 -5.33 3.15 22.06
CA TYR A 125 -5.52 3.52 23.47
C TYR A 125 -6.90 3.07 23.91
N ASP A 126 -6.99 2.56 25.13
CA ASP A 126 -8.26 2.22 25.76
C ASP A 126 -8.99 3.48 26.30
N ALA A 127 -10.20 3.29 26.81
CA ALA A 127 -11.01 4.36 27.39
C ALA A 127 -10.35 5.04 28.61
N GLN A 128 -9.38 4.39 29.25
CA GLN A 128 -8.59 4.93 30.35
C GLN A 128 -7.34 5.66 29.87
N GLY A 129 -7.12 5.69 28.55
CA GLY A 129 -5.96 6.33 27.93
C GLY A 129 -4.66 5.56 28.09
N MET A 130 -4.74 4.26 28.39
CA MET A 130 -3.59 3.36 28.43
C MET A 130 -3.40 2.71 27.07
N LEU A 131 -2.15 2.35 26.74
CA LEU A 131 -1.87 1.60 25.49
C LEU A 131 -2.60 0.27 25.47
N HIS A 132 -3.31 0.00 24.40
CA HIS A 132 -4.10 -1.20 24.19
C HIS A 132 -3.36 -2.18 23.30
N GLU A 133 -2.38 -2.89 23.83
CA GLU A 133 -1.54 -3.83 23.07
C GLU A 133 -2.34 -4.91 22.31
N ALA A 134 -3.51 -5.30 22.81
CA ALA A 134 -4.38 -6.23 22.12
C ALA A 134 -4.90 -5.64 20.79
N GLY A 135 -5.19 -4.33 20.77
CA GLY A 135 -5.61 -3.60 19.57
C GLY A 135 -4.53 -3.62 18.48
N PHE A 136 -3.27 -3.36 18.84
CA PHE A 136 -2.14 -3.46 17.91
C PHE A 136 -2.04 -4.86 17.28
N ARG A 137 -2.16 -5.91 18.09
CA ARG A 137 -2.11 -7.29 17.59
C ARG A 137 -3.30 -7.60 16.68
N LYS A 138 -4.49 -7.15 17.04
CA LYS A 138 -5.71 -7.40 16.27
C LYS A 138 -5.66 -6.69 14.92
N LEU A 139 -5.26 -5.41 14.89
CA LEU A 139 -5.10 -4.66 13.65
C LEU A 139 -4.00 -5.29 12.75
N THR A 140 -2.88 -5.71 13.35
CA THR A 140 -1.84 -6.42 12.60
C THR A 140 -2.37 -7.69 11.95
N ALA A 141 -3.15 -8.49 12.70
CA ALA A 141 -3.75 -9.72 12.16
C ALA A 141 -4.79 -9.43 11.05
N ALA A 142 -5.56 -8.35 11.19
CA ALA A 142 -6.47 -7.92 10.14
C ALA A 142 -5.69 -7.54 8.86
N ILE A 143 -4.68 -6.69 8.96
CA ILE A 143 -3.82 -6.32 7.82
C ILE A 143 -3.22 -7.56 7.15
N ASP A 144 -2.69 -8.49 7.94
CA ASP A 144 -2.13 -9.75 7.45
C ASP A 144 -3.16 -10.59 6.66
N ALA A 145 -4.43 -10.58 7.07
CA ALA A 145 -5.49 -11.27 6.36
C ALA A 145 -5.79 -10.63 4.98
N TYR A 146 -5.81 -9.29 4.88
CA TYR A 146 -5.96 -8.60 3.60
C TYR A 146 -4.77 -8.87 2.67
N GLU A 147 -3.54 -8.80 3.17
CA GLU A 147 -2.35 -9.11 2.36
C GLU A 147 -2.31 -10.56 1.90
N ALA A 148 -2.69 -11.50 2.74
CA ALA A 148 -2.80 -12.91 2.35
C ALA A 148 -3.83 -13.10 1.24
N GLU A 149 -4.97 -12.42 1.30
CA GLU A 149 -6.01 -12.51 0.26
C GLU A 149 -5.56 -11.84 -1.04
N THR A 150 -4.95 -10.67 -1.00
CA THR A 150 -4.42 -10.00 -2.19
C THR A 150 -3.27 -10.80 -2.83
N ALA A 151 -2.41 -11.43 -2.02
CA ALA A 151 -1.39 -12.35 -2.51
C ALA A 151 -2.00 -13.58 -3.19
N ARG A 152 -3.05 -14.15 -2.61
CA ARG A 152 -3.75 -15.30 -3.19
C ARG A 152 -4.35 -14.97 -4.56
N VAL A 153 -4.99 -13.82 -4.73
CA VAL A 153 -5.57 -13.43 -6.02
C VAL A 153 -4.49 -13.07 -7.04
N CYS A 154 -3.40 -12.41 -6.61
CA CYS A 154 -2.25 -12.13 -7.46
C CYS A 154 -1.60 -13.41 -8.00
N ALA A 155 -1.43 -14.44 -7.16
CA ALA A 155 -0.84 -15.71 -7.56
C ALA A 155 -1.65 -16.45 -8.66
N ALA A 156 -2.91 -16.11 -8.84
CA ALA A 156 -3.77 -16.69 -9.90
C ALA A 156 -3.63 -15.96 -11.25
N VAL A 157 -2.92 -14.84 -11.31
CA VAL A 157 -2.78 -13.99 -12.51
C VAL A 157 -1.35 -14.10 -13.05
N PRO A 158 -1.13 -14.47 -14.34
CA PRO A 158 0.19 -14.48 -14.94
C PRO A 158 0.89 -13.11 -14.83
N ASN A 159 2.20 -13.12 -14.63
CA ASN A 159 3.02 -11.92 -14.48
C ASN A 159 2.68 -11.02 -13.26
N CYS A 160 1.85 -11.50 -12.32
CA CYS A 160 1.60 -10.82 -11.06
C CYS A 160 2.55 -11.34 -9.97
N ALA A 161 3.10 -10.43 -9.20
CA ALA A 161 3.90 -10.70 -8.00
C ALA A 161 3.49 -9.75 -6.89
N THR A 162 3.68 -10.17 -5.64
CA THR A 162 3.61 -9.27 -4.47
C THR A 162 4.99 -8.70 -4.17
N ASP A 163 5.04 -7.69 -3.30
CA ASP A 163 6.31 -7.15 -2.80
C ASP A 163 7.09 -8.12 -1.89
N GLY A 164 6.52 -9.30 -1.60
CA GLY A 164 7.14 -10.30 -0.74
C GLY A 164 7.31 -9.86 0.71
N GLY A 165 6.52 -8.88 1.16
CA GLY A 165 6.57 -8.33 2.51
C GLY A 165 7.67 -7.29 2.73
N VAL A 166 8.26 -6.76 1.67
CA VAL A 166 9.28 -5.70 1.76
C VAL A 166 8.70 -4.47 2.45
N ARG A 167 7.49 -4.03 2.08
CA ARG A 167 6.82 -2.90 2.75
C ARG A 167 6.41 -3.21 4.18
N ARG A 168 6.07 -4.46 4.49
CA ARG A 168 5.78 -4.90 5.87
C ARG A 168 6.96 -4.65 6.81
N ALA A 169 8.20 -4.78 6.30
CA ALA A 169 9.43 -4.57 7.08
C ALA A 169 9.77 -3.08 7.30
N TRP A 170 8.92 -2.17 6.82
CA TRP A 170 9.09 -0.74 7.05
C TRP A 170 9.07 -0.44 8.56
N VAL A 171 10.02 0.39 8.99
CA VAL A 171 10.08 0.92 10.35
C VAL A 171 9.67 2.38 10.32
N ASP A 172 8.53 2.68 10.94
CA ASP A 172 8.01 4.04 11.01
C ASP A 172 8.96 4.96 11.79
N LYS A 173 9.24 6.12 11.18
CA LYS A 173 9.97 7.22 11.81
C LYS A 173 9.19 8.50 11.55
N ILE A 174 8.92 9.26 12.60
CA ILE A 174 8.05 10.43 12.54
C ILE A 174 8.55 11.48 11.53
N ASP A 175 9.85 11.62 11.33
CA ASP A 175 10.47 12.55 10.38
C ASP A 175 10.26 12.17 8.91
N LEU A 176 9.79 10.95 8.63
CA LEU A 176 9.42 10.48 7.30
C LEU A 176 7.93 10.73 6.96
N PHE A 177 7.15 11.21 7.91
CA PHE A 177 5.73 11.52 7.71
C PHE A 177 5.50 13.02 7.48
N SER A 178 4.37 13.33 6.87
CA SER A 178 3.94 14.69 6.61
C SER A 178 3.57 15.39 7.93
N PRO A 179 4.12 16.56 8.24
CA PRO A 179 3.73 17.29 9.44
C PRO A 179 2.30 17.85 9.37
N VAL A 180 1.59 17.67 8.25
CA VAL A 180 0.21 18.14 8.07
C VAL A 180 -0.77 17.16 8.68
N ASP A 181 -0.53 15.86 8.52
CA ASP A 181 -1.49 14.82 8.93
C ASP A 181 -0.86 13.66 9.71
N ASP A 182 0.48 13.54 9.70
CA ASP A 182 1.27 12.48 10.34
C ASP A 182 0.84 11.05 9.92
N GLY A 183 0.04 10.94 8.86
CA GLY A 183 -0.46 9.68 8.32
C GLY A 183 0.09 9.32 6.94
N HIS A 184 0.55 10.33 6.19
CA HIS A 184 1.13 10.14 4.86
C HIS A 184 2.63 10.41 4.86
N LEU A 185 3.36 9.66 4.04
CA LEU A 185 4.79 9.89 3.88
C LEU A 185 5.06 11.28 3.27
N ASN A 186 6.00 12.00 3.84
CA ASN A 186 6.54 13.22 3.22
C ASN A 186 7.47 12.86 2.04
N LYS A 187 8.07 13.87 1.41
CA LYS A 187 8.95 13.67 0.25
C LYS A 187 10.13 12.73 0.53
N GLN A 188 10.69 12.77 1.74
CA GLN A 188 11.81 11.91 2.14
C GLN A 188 11.33 10.48 2.38
N GLY A 189 10.18 10.32 3.03
CA GLY A 189 9.54 9.02 3.25
C GLY A 189 9.19 8.32 1.93
N GLN A 190 8.62 9.05 0.96
CA GLN A 190 8.31 8.49 -0.36
C GLN A 190 9.58 8.07 -1.13
N ALA A 191 10.68 8.82 -0.99
CA ALA A 191 11.96 8.43 -1.60
C ALA A 191 12.54 7.17 -0.95
N ALA A 192 12.47 7.07 0.38
CA ALA A 192 12.91 5.90 1.12
C ALA A 192 12.07 4.65 0.79
N GLU A 193 10.75 4.80 0.65
CA GLU A 193 9.86 3.73 0.20
C GLU A 193 10.21 3.27 -1.23
N ALA A 194 10.43 4.20 -2.14
CA ALA A 194 10.85 3.88 -3.51
C ALA A 194 12.18 3.13 -3.55
N GLU A 195 13.12 3.49 -2.68
CA GLU A 195 14.39 2.78 -2.53
C GLU A 195 14.19 1.35 -2.00
N GLN A 196 13.35 1.19 -0.99
CA GLN A 196 13.09 -0.10 -0.37
C GLN A 196 12.43 -1.09 -1.34
N ILE A 197 11.47 -0.63 -2.16
CA ILE A 197 10.74 -1.50 -3.10
C ILE A 197 11.49 -1.75 -4.41
N TRP A 198 12.45 -0.90 -4.76
CA TRP A 198 13.14 -0.94 -6.05
C TRP A 198 13.74 -2.30 -6.39
N PRO A 199 14.42 -3.04 -5.49
CA PRO A 199 14.96 -4.36 -5.80
C PRO A 199 13.89 -5.39 -6.22
N VAL A 200 12.66 -5.24 -5.72
CA VAL A 200 11.53 -6.10 -6.13
C VAL A 200 11.11 -5.74 -7.56
N VAL A 201 10.97 -4.45 -7.85
CA VAL A 201 10.64 -3.94 -9.18
C VAL A 201 11.69 -4.40 -10.21
N GLN A 202 12.98 -4.21 -9.92
CA GLN A 202 14.07 -4.61 -10.82
C GLN A 202 13.97 -6.08 -11.22
N ARG A 203 13.83 -6.97 -10.24
CA ARG A 203 13.69 -8.40 -10.52
C ARG A 203 12.46 -8.71 -11.37
N LEU A 204 11.36 -8.03 -11.13
CA LEU A 204 10.10 -8.27 -11.83
C LEU A 204 10.14 -7.84 -13.29
N VAL A 205 10.78 -6.70 -13.59
CA VAL A 205 10.87 -6.15 -14.95
C VAL A 205 12.13 -6.58 -15.69
N GLY A 206 13.09 -7.23 -15.01
CA GLY A 206 14.35 -7.69 -15.61
C GLY A 206 15.33 -6.56 -15.90
N ALA A 207 15.38 -5.52 -15.05
CA ALA A 207 16.21 -4.32 -15.23
C ALA A 207 17.47 -4.34 -14.35
#